data_4ea5deafa76631c921b2271905fb175a
#
_entry.id   4ea5deafa76631c921b2271905fb175a
#
_cell.length_a   1.000
_cell.length_b   1.000
_cell.length_c   1.000
_cell.angle_alpha   90.00
_cell.angle_beta   90.00
_cell.angle_gamma   90.00
#
_symmetry.space_group_name_H-M   'P 1'
#
loop_
_entity.id
_entity.type
_entity.pdbx_description
1 polymer ?
#
loop_
_entity_poly.entity_id
_entity_poly.type
_entity_poly.pdbx_seq_one_letter_code
_entity_poly.pdbx_strand_id
1 'polypeptide(L)'
;GKVRTFGHQAGAETLKTIVKIADKIGVKVISAYAFSTENWKRPVTEVSFIMELLSRYLTSEIEEFNRNNVQVRFMGSREGLPEVVKKKMDHAVEATKNNTGIILNLAINYGGQAEILQAIQRIAADTEKGLLKVEDIQAETFENYLYTAGLPAPDLLIRPGGDNRISNFMLWQIAYAEIWTTDAYWPAFTPEMFLQAIKEYQGRERRFGGLVTK
;
A
#
# COMPACT_ATOMS: atom_id res chain seq x y z
N GLY A 1 6.63 -1.41 -27.83
CA GLY A 1 6.40 -0.93 -26.48
C GLY A 1 7.60 -0.17 -25.93
N LYS A 2 7.33 0.83 -25.07
CA LYS A 2 8.38 1.60 -24.38
C LYS A 2 9.11 0.69 -23.36
N VAL A 3 10.39 0.98 -23.09
CA VAL A 3 11.22 0.23 -22.13
C VAL A 3 10.54 0.22 -20.74
N ARG A 4 10.60 -0.89 -19.99
CA ARG A 4 9.96 -1.06 -18.66
C ARG A 4 10.30 0.05 -17.67
N THR A 5 11.53 0.56 -17.70
CA THR A 5 12.00 1.66 -16.85
C THR A 5 11.19 2.95 -17.03
N PHE A 6 10.74 3.25 -18.26
CA PHE A 6 9.84 4.37 -18.52
C PHE A 6 8.48 4.18 -17.84
N GLY A 7 7.96 2.93 -17.84
CA GLY A 7 6.70 2.61 -17.15
C GLY A 7 6.76 2.82 -15.64
N HIS A 8 7.87 2.48 -15.00
CA HIS A 8 8.04 2.70 -13.55
C HIS A 8 8.08 4.19 -13.18
N GLN A 9 8.76 5.02 -13.98
CA GLN A 9 8.80 6.46 -13.75
C GLN A 9 7.43 7.10 -13.98
N ALA A 10 6.76 6.78 -15.07
CA ALA A 10 5.40 7.25 -15.34
C ALA A 10 4.40 6.80 -14.27
N GLY A 11 4.57 5.58 -13.74
CA GLY A 11 3.74 5.07 -12.64
C GLY A 11 3.90 5.86 -11.33
N ALA A 12 5.09 6.38 -11.03
CA ALA A 12 5.31 7.24 -9.87
C ALA A 12 4.58 8.59 -10.02
N GLU A 13 4.62 9.20 -11.21
CA GLU A 13 3.88 10.43 -11.50
C GLU A 13 2.35 10.22 -11.45
N THR A 14 1.87 9.08 -11.94
CA THR A 14 0.46 8.70 -11.80
C THR A 14 0.05 8.63 -10.33
N LEU A 15 0.86 7.96 -9.48
CA LEU A 15 0.58 7.85 -8.06
C LEU A 15 0.46 9.24 -7.39
N LYS A 16 1.40 10.12 -7.68
CA LYS A 16 1.41 11.49 -7.18
C LYS A 16 0.12 12.25 -7.54
N THR A 17 -0.30 12.12 -8.80
CA THR A 17 -1.54 12.74 -9.29
C THR A 17 -2.77 12.18 -8.58
N ILE A 18 -2.86 10.86 -8.42
CA ILE A 18 -3.98 10.19 -7.75
C ILE A 18 -4.04 10.56 -6.27
N VAL A 19 -2.90 10.62 -5.55
CA VAL A 19 -2.85 11.01 -4.14
C VAL A 19 -3.41 12.42 -3.95
N LYS A 20 -3.04 13.39 -4.81
CA LYS A 20 -3.57 14.76 -4.74
C LYS A 20 -5.09 14.84 -4.93
N ILE A 21 -5.63 14.01 -5.82
CA ILE A 21 -7.08 13.98 -6.08
C ILE A 21 -7.81 13.29 -4.94
N ALA A 22 -7.25 12.18 -4.46
CA ALA A 22 -7.78 11.42 -3.34
C ALA A 22 -7.89 12.29 -2.07
N ASP A 23 -6.85 13.07 -1.76
CA ASP A 23 -6.87 14.03 -0.65
C ASP A 23 -8.01 15.06 -0.79
N LYS A 24 -8.16 15.64 -1.98
CA LYS A 24 -9.21 16.64 -2.27
C LYS A 24 -10.64 16.12 -2.08
N ILE A 25 -10.87 14.83 -2.32
CA ILE A 25 -12.19 14.20 -2.15
C ILE A 25 -12.37 13.53 -0.79
N GLY A 26 -11.38 13.67 0.12
CA GLY A 26 -11.48 13.21 1.50
C GLY A 26 -11.10 11.76 1.75
N VAL A 27 -10.41 11.08 0.81
CA VAL A 27 -9.81 9.75 1.04
C VAL A 27 -8.76 9.88 2.15
N LYS A 28 -8.80 8.97 3.11
CA LYS A 28 -7.91 9.01 4.28
C LYS A 28 -6.58 8.31 4.07
N VAL A 29 -6.60 7.18 3.34
CA VAL A 29 -5.42 6.35 3.13
C VAL A 29 -5.39 5.86 1.69
N ILE A 30 -4.23 5.94 1.05
CA ILE A 30 -3.90 5.20 -0.17
C ILE A 30 -2.77 4.24 0.14
N SER A 31 -3.01 2.94 -0.04
CA SER A 31 -1.97 1.92 -0.04
C SER A 31 -1.59 1.57 -1.48
N ALA A 32 -0.32 1.77 -1.85
CA ALA A 32 0.16 1.55 -3.21
C ALA A 32 1.22 0.44 -3.27
N TYR A 33 1.05 -0.51 -4.20
CA TYR A 33 1.98 -1.62 -4.39
C TYR A 33 3.17 -1.17 -5.24
N ALA A 34 4.27 -0.75 -4.61
CA ALA A 34 5.44 -0.25 -5.29
C ALA A 34 6.45 -1.35 -5.65
N PHE A 35 6.69 -2.32 -4.73
CA PHE A 35 7.61 -3.43 -4.96
C PHE A 35 7.20 -4.66 -4.15
N SER A 36 6.86 -5.76 -4.83
CA SER A 36 6.47 -7.01 -4.17
C SER A 36 7.66 -7.91 -3.87
N THR A 37 7.49 -8.84 -2.92
CA THR A 37 8.49 -9.89 -2.64
C THR A 37 8.82 -10.73 -3.88
N GLU A 38 7.86 -10.96 -4.77
CA GLU A 38 8.06 -11.70 -6.01
C GLU A 38 8.91 -10.93 -7.03
N ASN A 39 9.00 -9.60 -6.91
CA ASN A 39 9.77 -8.77 -7.85
C ASN A 39 11.29 -8.98 -7.73
N TRP A 40 11.78 -9.54 -6.63
CA TRP A 40 13.19 -9.94 -6.53
C TRP A 40 13.63 -10.98 -7.58
N LYS A 41 12.67 -11.72 -8.16
CA LYS A 41 12.92 -12.67 -9.26
C LYS A 41 13.15 -11.99 -10.62
N ARG A 42 12.96 -10.68 -10.72
CA ARG A 42 13.21 -9.90 -11.94
C ARG A 42 14.70 -9.76 -12.20
N PRO A 43 15.10 -9.41 -13.44
CA PRO A 43 16.51 -9.12 -13.74
C PRO A 43 17.09 -8.09 -12.77
N VAL A 44 18.33 -8.32 -12.33
CA VAL A 44 19.02 -7.47 -11.34
C VAL A 44 19.05 -6.00 -11.78
N THR A 45 19.22 -5.74 -13.07
CA THR A 45 19.19 -4.39 -13.65
C THR A 45 17.85 -3.69 -13.46
N GLU A 46 16.72 -4.41 -13.58
CA GLU A 46 15.38 -3.86 -13.34
C GLU A 46 15.17 -3.59 -11.84
N VAL A 47 15.55 -4.52 -10.97
CA VAL A 47 15.47 -4.36 -9.51
C VAL A 47 16.29 -3.16 -9.06
N SER A 48 17.54 -3.03 -9.50
CA SER A 48 18.42 -1.92 -9.16
C SER A 48 17.81 -0.58 -9.62
N PHE A 49 17.24 -0.53 -10.81
CA PHE A 49 16.57 0.67 -11.31
C PHE A 49 15.38 1.06 -10.44
N ILE A 50 14.54 0.09 -10.03
CA ILE A 50 13.39 0.36 -9.15
C ILE A 50 13.84 0.90 -7.79
N MET A 51 14.90 0.33 -7.20
CA MET A 51 15.45 0.80 -5.92
C MET A 51 16.05 2.22 -6.05
N GLU A 52 16.71 2.53 -7.15
CA GLU A 52 17.20 3.87 -7.43
C GLU A 52 16.06 4.87 -7.63
N LEU A 53 15.03 4.50 -8.41
CA LEU A 53 13.84 5.33 -8.63
C LEU A 53 13.12 5.63 -7.31
N LEU A 54 12.91 4.62 -6.47
CA LEU A 54 12.32 4.76 -5.14
C LEU A 54 13.16 5.72 -4.29
N SER A 55 14.48 5.53 -4.27
CA SER A 55 15.43 6.38 -3.54
C SER A 55 15.35 7.84 -3.99
N ARG A 56 15.26 8.10 -5.30
CA ARG A 56 15.08 9.45 -5.86
C ARG A 56 13.73 10.03 -5.48
N TYR A 57 12.66 9.29 -5.68
CA TYR A 57 11.30 9.72 -5.36
C TYR A 57 11.16 10.12 -3.88
N LEU A 58 11.66 9.29 -2.96
CA LEU A 58 11.62 9.60 -1.53
C LEU A 58 12.45 10.83 -1.14
N THR A 59 13.41 11.23 -1.98
CA THR A 59 14.19 12.45 -1.73
C THR A 59 13.53 13.69 -2.33
N SER A 60 13.07 13.59 -3.58
CA SER A 60 12.54 14.76 -4.31
C SER A 60 11.16 15.18 -3.84
N GLU A 61 10.34 14.25 -3.31
CA GLU A 61 8.93 14.52 -3.03
C GLU A 61 8.63 14.93 -1.57
N ILE A 62 9.60 14.87 -0.66
CA ILE A 62 9.38 15.19 0.77
C ILE A 62 8.81 16.59 0.96
N GLU A 63 9.39 17.59 0.29
CA GLU A 63 8.90 18.98 0.40
C GLU A 63 7.47 19.10 -0.12
N GLU A 64 7.15 18.40 -1.19
CA GLU A 64 5.82 18.40 -1.75
C GLU A 64 4.82 17.66 -0.86
N PHE A 65 5.21 16.53 -0.25
CA PHE A 65 4.41 15.83 0.74
C PHE A 65 4.08 16.74 1.93
N ASN A 66 5.06 17.48 2.45
CA ASN A 66 4.83 18.42 3.53
C ASN A 66 3.92 19.59 3.13
N ARG A 67 4.14 20.18 1.94
CA ARG A 67 3.26 21.26 1.43
C ARG A 67 1.80 20.82 1.27
N ASN A 68 1.59 19.57 0.88
CA ASN A 68 0.26 18.99 0.69
C ASN A 68 -0.25 18.25 1.94
N ASN A 69 0.42 18.37 3.08
CA ASN A 69 0.04 17.72 4.35
C ASN A 69 -0.11 16.19 4.24
N VAL A 70 0.66 15.53 3.36
CA VAL A 70 0.66 14.07 3.15
C VAL A 70 1.56 13.41 4.18
N GLN A 71 1.04 12.41 4.92
CA GLN A 71 1.83 11.56 5.78
C GLN A 71 2.31 10.32 5.00
N VAL A 72 3.60 10.03 5.02
CA VAL A 72 4.17 8.86 4.35
C VAL A 72 4.35 7.71 5.36
N ARG A 73 3.88 6.52 4.99
CA ARG A 73 4.09 5.27 5.71
C ARG A 73 4.58 4.18 4.77
N PHE A 74 5.15 3.13 5.34
CA PHE A 74 5.62 1.98 4.58
C PHE A 74 5.11 0.68 5.18
N MET A 75 4.79 -0.27 4.32
CA MET A 75 4.53 -1.66 4.68
C MET A 75 5.42 -2.60 3.88
N GLY A 76 5.89 -3.67 4.52
CA GLY A 76 6.79 -4.68 3.96
C GLY A 76 8.08 -4.85 4.75
N SER A 77 8.82 -5.91 4.42
CA SER A 77 10.06 -6.24 5.10
C SER A 77 11.19 -5.29 4.69
N ARG A 78 11.97 -4.88 5.67
CA ARG A 78 13.21 -4.11 5.42
C ARG A 78 14.40 -5.02 5.05
N GLU A 79 14.26 -6.31 5.26
CA GLU A 79 15.30 -7.29 4.98
C GLU A 79 15.62 -7.32 3.47
N GLY A 80 16.90 -7.38 3.12
CA GLY A 80 17.35 -7.38 1.73
C GLY A 80 17.27 -6.03 0.99
N LEU A 81 16.62 -5.00 1.56
CA LEU A 81 16.64 -3.66 0.96
C LEU A 81 18.01 -2.99 1.13
N PRO A 82 18.50 -2.22 0.11
CA PRO A 82 19.72 -1.44 0.23
C PRO A 82 19.65 -0.44 1.40
N GLU A 83 20.75 -0.27 2.14
CA GLU A 83 20.79 0.65 3.30
C GLU A 83 20.43 2.10 2.95
N VAL A 84 20.81 2.54 1.75
CA VAL A 84 20.45 3.88 1.26
C VAL A 84 18.93 4.05 1.13
N VAL A 85 18.21 3.01 0.69
CA VAL A 85 16.73 3.02 0.58
C VAL A 85 16.12 3.04 1.96
N LYS A 86 16.58 2.20 2.89
CA LYS A 86 16.09 2.16 4.28
C LYS A 86 16.20 3.52 4.96
N LYS A 87 17.39 4.18 4.86
CA LYS A 87 17.61 5.51 5.42
C LYS A 87 16.67 6.56 4.84
N LYS A 88 16.39 6.50 3.53
CA LYS A 88 15.44 7.42 2.89
C LYS A 88 13.99 7.16 3.28
N MET A 89 13.61 5.90 3.47
CA MET A 89 12.30 5.55 4.03
C MET A 89 12.15 6.13 5.45
N ASP A 90 13.16 5.96 6.31
CA ASP A 90 13.14 6.51 7.68
C ASP A 90 13.05 8.03 7.68
N HIS A 91 13.83 8.67 6.80
CA HIS A 91 13.78 10.12 6.65
C HIS A 91 12.40 10.61 6.16
N ALA A 92 11.79 9.93 5.19
CA ALA A 92 10.47 10.29 4.68
C ALA A 92 9.38 10.17 5.77
N VAL A 93 9.41 9.09 6.56
CA VAL A 93 8.48 8.91 7.70
C VAL A 93 8.68 10.02 8.72
N GLU A 94 9.92 10.26 9.15
CA GLU A 94 10.23 11.27 10.16
C GLU A 94 9.87 12.68 9.71
N ALA A 95 10.18 13.04 8.46
CA ALA A 95 9.91 14.35 7.90
C ALA A 95 8.40 14.64 7.73
N THR A 96 7.56 13.60 7.60
CA THR A 96 6.11 13.74 7.37
C THR A 96 5.25 13.29 8.55
N LYS A 97 5.83 12.88 9.68
CA LYS A 97 5.10 12.29 10.81
C LYS A 97 4.05 13.19 11.43
N ASN A 98 4.23 14.51 11.35
CA ASN A 98 3.30 15.51 11.89
C ASN A 98 2.23 15.93 10.89
N ASN A 99 2.26 15.45 9.65
CA ASN A 99 1.24 15.70 8.67
C ASN A 99 -0.06 14.97 9.05
N THR A 100 -1.18 15.63 8.88
CA THR A 100 -2.50 15.18 9.32
C THR A 100 -3.50 14.95 8.18
N GLY A 101 -3.07 15.14 6.94
CA GLY A 101 -3.86 14.91 5.74
C GLY A 101 -3.91 13.44 5.33
N ILE A 102 -3.93 13.19 4.03
CA ILE A 102 -3.97 11.82 3.50
C ILE A 102 -2.70 11.04 3.88
N ILE A 103 -2.86 9.76 4.20
CA ILE A 103 -1.74 8.84 4.42
C ILE A 103 -1.42 8.13 3.10
N LEU A 104 -0.19 8.28 2.62
CA LEU A 104 0.38 7.50 1.53
C LEU A 104 1.17 6.33 2.12
N ASN A 105 0.60 5.12 2.07
CA ASN A 105 1.20 3.89 2.57
C ASN A 105 1.81 3.10 1.41
N LEU A 106 3.14 3.06 1.30
CA LEU A 106 3.86 2.42 0.21
C LEU A 106 4.26 0.98 0.57
N ALA A 107 3.77 0.01 -0.19
CA ALA A 107 4.16 -1.39 -0.08
C ALA A 107 5.48 -1.65 -0.81
N ILE A 108 6.55 -1.86 -0.05
CA ILE A 108 7.92 -2.08 -0.56
C ILE A 108 8.46 -3.36 0.06
N ASN A 109 8.95 -4.26 -0.80
CA ASN A 109 9.34 -5.61 -0.39
C ASN A 109 8.22 -6.29 0.42
N TYR A 110 7.01 -6.15 -0.11
CA TYR A 110 5.78 -6.57 0.52
C TYR A 110 5.19 -7.81 -0.17
N GLY A 111 4.56 -8.66 0.63
CA GLY A 111 3.71 -9.76 0.20
C GLY A 111 2.79 -10.16 1.35
N GLY A 112 1.48 -10.30 1.10
CA GLY A 112 0.48 -10.56 2.13
C GLY A 112 0.71 -11.88 2.88
N GLN A 113 1.16 -12.94 2.18
CA GLN A 113 1.52 -14.19 2.84
C GLN A 113 2.72 -14.03 3.76
N ALA A 114 3.76 -13.28 3.33
CA ALA A 114 4.94 -13.00 4.15
C ALA A 114 4.59 -12.14 5.37
N GLU A 115 3.71 -11.17 5.21
CA GLU A 115 3.21 -10.34 6.32
C GLU A 115 2.49 -11.19 7.37
N ILE A 116 1.56 -12.07 6.95
CA ILE A 116 0.83 -12.96 7.84
C ILE A 116 1.79 -13.89 8.60
N LEU A 117 2.76 -14.49 7.91
CA LEU A 117 3.76 -15.34 8.56
C LEU A 117 4.60 -14.57 9.58
N GLN A 118 5.02 -13.34 9.25
CA GLN A 118 5.75 -12.49 10.20
C GLN A 118 4.89 -12.13 11.41
N ALA A 119 3.61 -11.80 11.22
CA ALA A 119 2.70 -11.52 12.31
C ALA A 119 2.55 -12.74 13.25
N ILE A 120 2.39 -13.94 12.68
CA ILE A 120 2.32 -15.21 13.45
C ILE A 120 3.60 -15.42 14.26
N GLN A 121 4.78 -15.22 13.65
CA GLN A 121 6.06 -15.37 14.35
C GLN A 121 6.20 -14.41 15.54
N ARG A 122 5.78 -13.15 15.35
CA ARG A 122 5.80 -12.14 16.42
C ARG A 122 4.82 -12.49 17.55
N ILE A 123 3.61 -12.92 17.21
CA ILE A 123 2.61 -13.40 18.17
C ILE A 123 3.15 -14.59 18.98
N ALA A 124 3.73 -15.58 18.31
CA ALA A 124 4.33 -16.75 18.97
C ALA A 124 5.43 -16.33 19.96
N ALA A 125 6.34 -15.44 19.54
CA ALA A 125 7.40 -14.94 20.39
C ALA A 125 6.88 -14.14 21.59
N ASP A 126 5.84 -13.34 21.43
CA ASP A 126 5.23 -12.58 22.53
C ASP A 126 4.45 -13.48 23.48
N THR A 127 3.82 -14.54 22.96
CA THR A 127 3.15 -15.58 23.78
C THR A 127 4.17 -16.37 24.60
N GLU A 128 5.30 -16.77 24.00
CA GLU A 128 6.40 -17.47 24.70
C GLU A 128 6.97 -16.62 25.86
N LYS A 129 7.05 -15.30 25.66
CA LYS A 129 7.51 -14.35 26.71
C LYS A 129 6.43 -14.00 27.74
N GLY A 130 5.22 -14.50 27.59
CA GLY A 130 4.10 -14.16 28.49
C GLY A 130 3.55 -12.74 28.29
N LEU A 131 3.90 -12.06 27.21
CA LEU A 131 3.40 -10.71 26.87
C LEU A 131 2.01 -10.75 26.23
N LEU A 132 1.63 -11.89 25.65
CA LEU A 132 0.33 -12.15 25.07
C LEU A 132 -0.16 -13.54 25.49
N LYS A 133 -1.42 -13.67 25.87
CA LYS A 133 -2.03 -14.97 26.14
C LYS A 133 -2.69 -15.51 24.88
N VAL A 134 -2.72 -16.83 24.73
CA VAL A 134 -3.33 -17.50 23.56
C VAL A 134 -4.82 -17.15 23.43
N GLU A 135 -5.54 -17.05 24.56
CA GLU A 135 -6.96 -16.69 24.59
C GLU A 135 -7.25 -15.25 24.15
N ASP A 136 -6.25 -14.35 24.17
CA ASP A 136 -6.35 -12.96 23.75
C ASP A 136 -6.02 -12.76 22.25
N ILE A 137 -5.69 -13.84 21.53
CA ILE A 137 -5.42 -13.79 20.09
C ILE A 137 -6.76 -13.77 19.34
N GLN A 138 -7.19 -12.57 18.97
CA GLN A 138 -8.40 -12.29 18.19
C GLN A 138 -8.03 -11.50 16.93
N ALA A 139 -9.00 -11.21 16.08
CA ALA A 139 -8.76 -10.47 14.83
C ALA A 139 -8.10 -9.11 15.09
N GLU A 140 -8.63 -8.36 16.05
CA GLU A 140 -8.13 -7.03 16.44
C GLU A 140 -6.69 -7.10 16.98
N THR A 141 -6.40 -8.13 17.79
CA THR A 141 -5.04 -8.39 18.28
C THR A 141 -4.10 -8.69 17.12
N PHE A 142 -4.51 -9.57 16.20
CA PHE A 142 -3.72 -9.94 15.03
C PHE A 142 -3.42 -8.72 14.14
N GLU A 143 -4.39 -7.84 13.91
CA GLU A 143 -4.22 -6.62 13.11
C GLU A 143 -3.13 -5.69 13.66
N ASN A 144 -2.91 -5.67 14.97
CA ASN A 144 -1.81 -4.91 15.59
C ASN A 144 -0.41 -5.46 15.29
N TYR A 145 -0.31 -6.68 14.78
CA TYR A 145 0.95 -7.29 14.34
C TYR A 145 1.19 -7.14 12.83
N LEU A 146 0.21 -6.66 12.07
CA LEU A 146 0.36 -6.37 10.65
C LEU A 146 1.09 -5.05 10.42
N TYR A 147 1.66 -4.86 9.23
CA TYR A 147 2.32 -3.61 8.84
C TYR A 147 1.35 -2.42 8.79
N THR A 148 0.06 -2.69 8.66
CA THR A 148 -1.01 -1.69 8.61
C THR A 148 -1.61 -1.35 9.97
N ALA A 149 -0.98 -1.78 11.07
CA ALA A 149 -1.45 -1.47 12.42
C ALA A 149 -1.78 0.03 12.60
N GLY A 150 -2.97 0.31 13.11
CA GLY A 150 -3.47 1.67 13.29
C GLY A 150 -3.98 2.35 12.00
N LEU A 151 -4.02 1.66 10.86
CA LEU A 151 -4.73 2.11 9.66
C LEU A 151 -6.07 1.40 9.52
N PRO A 152 -7.09 2.05 8.96
CA PRO A 152 -8.35 1.40 8.64
C PRO A 152 -8.17 0.34 7.54
N ALA A 153 -9.02 -0.68 7.55
CA ALA A 153 -9.10 -1.63 6.45
C ALA A 153 -9.48 -0.91 5.14
N PRO A 154 -8.92 -1.32 3.98
CA PRO A 154 -9.30 -0.73 2.70
C PRO A 154 -10.76 -1.00 2.35
N ASP A 155 -11.45 0.03 1.91
CA ASP A 155 -12.83 -0.06 1.41
C ASP A 155 -12.86 -0.48 -0.06
N LEU A 156 -11.88 -0.07 -0.85
CA LEU A 156 -11.81 -0.26 -2.29
C LEU A 156 -10.41 -0.70 -2.72
N LEU A 157 -10.33 -1.80 -3.44
CA LEU A 157 -9.14 -2.25 -4.17
C LEU A 157 -9.30 -1.88 -5.65
N ILE A 158 -8.41 -1.02 -6.16
CA ILE A 158 -8.34 -0.69 -7.58
C ILE A 158 -7.25 -1.53 -8.23
N ARG A 159 -7.60 -2.32 -9.25
CA ARG A 159 -6.68 -3.18 -10.00
C ARG A 159 -6.58 -2.78 -11.47
N PRO A 160 -5.55 -2.00 -11.86
CA PRO A 160 -5.26 -1.68 -13.25
C PRO A 160 -4.55 -2.82 -13.98
N GLY A 161 -4.59 -2.81 -15.32
CA GLY A 161 -3.80 -3.69 -16.18
C GLY A 161 -4.52 -4.93 -16.70
N GLY A 162 -5.86 -5.00 -16.60
CA GLY A 162 -6.68 -6.08 -17.17
C GLY A 162 -6.63 -7.41 -16.38
N ASP A 163 -5.96 -7.44 -15.23
CA ASP A 163 -5.84 -8.63 -14.39
C ASP A 163 -6.93 -8.65 -13.30
N ASN A 164 -7.60 -9.80 -13.14
CA ASN A 164 -8.62 -10.05 -12.11
C ASN A 164 -8.05 -10.87 -10.94
N ARG A 165 -6.89 -10.49 -10.44
CA ARG A 165 -6.22 -11.15 -9.30
C ARG A 165 -5.62 -10.11 -8.36
N ILE A 166 -5.56 -10.42 -7.06
CA ILE A 166 -5.01 -9.53 -6.02
C ILE A 166 -3.48 -9.61 -5.88
N SER A 167 -2.86 -10.61 -6.46
CA SER A 167 -1.40 -10.79 -6.52
C SER A 167 -0.71 -10.64 -5.17
N ASN A 168 -1.21 -11.33 -4.15
CA ASN A 168 -0.61 -11.34 -2.81
C ASN A 168 -0.60 -9.95 -2.11
N PHE A 169 -1.51 -9.04 -2.50
CA PHE A 169 -1.59 -7.70 -1.93
C PHE A 169 -2.62 -7.63 -0.80
N MET A 170 -2.19 -7.24 0.40
CA MET A 170 -3.02 -6.93 1.59
C MET A 170 -4.09 -8.00 1.89
N LEU A 171 -3.71 -9.30 1.87
CA LEU A 171 -4.63 -10.44 1.90
C LEU A 171 -5.62 -10.40 3.07
N TRP A 172 -5.16 -10.04 4.26
CA TRP A 172 -5.99 -9.92 5.44
C TRP A 172 -6.89 -8.68 5.36
N GLN A 173 -6.29 -7.55 5.04
CA GLN A 173 -6.94 -6.26 5.14
C GLN A 173 -8.03 -6.04 4.11
N ILE A 174 -7.92 -6.65 2.91
CA ILE A 174 -8.90 -6.49 1.82
C ILE A 174 -10.03 -7.52 1.86
N ALA A 175 -10.16 -8.29 2.95
CA ALA A 175 -11.15 -9.37 3.07
C ALA A 175 -12.61 -8.93 2.73
N TYR A 176 -12.95 -7.67 2.99
CA TYR A 176 -14.25 -7.07 2.69
C TYR A 176 -14.17 -5.85 1.77
N ALA A 177 -13.01 -5.64 1.13
CA ALA A 177 -12.87 -4.55 0.18
C ALA A 177 -13.67 -4.83 -1.11
N GLU A 178 -14.31 -3.79 -1.63
CA GLU A 178 -14.86 -3.84 -2.98
C GLU A 178 -13.72 -3.83 -4.01
N ILE A 179 -13.88 -4.55 -5.12
CA ILE A 179 -12.85 -4.62 -6.16
C ILE A 179 -13.35 -3.87 -7.40
N TRP A 180 -12.50 -3.01 -7.92
CA TRP A 180 -12.69 -2.32 -9.19
C TRP A 180 -11.51 -2.60 -10.11
N THR A 181 -11.77 -3.00 -11.35
CA THR A 181 -10.72 -3.38 -12.32
C THR A 181 -10.82 -2.54 -13.58
N THR A 182 -9.70 -2.35 -14.28
CA THR A 182 -9.64 -1.71 -15.58
C THR A 182 -8.51 -2.28 -16.44
N ASP A 183 -8.71 -2.31 -17.76
CA ASP A 183 -7.68 -2.73 -18.72
C ASP A 183 -6.54 -1.73 -18.86
N ALA A 184 -6.75 -0.48 -18.44
CA ALA A 184 -5.71 0.54 -18.45
C ALA A 184 -4.54 0.14 -17.56
N TYR A 185 -3.32 0.15 -18.11
CA TYR A 185 -2.10 -0.02 -17.31
C TYR A 185 -1.91 1.14 -16.34
N TRP A 186 -1.32 0.87 -15.18
CA TRP A 186 -1.11 1.89 -14.13
C TRP A 186 -0.52 3.22 -14.64
N PRO A 187 0.52 3.26 -15.52
CA PRO A 187 1.00 4.53 -16.07
C PRO A 187 0.01 5.32 -16.91
N ALA A 188 -1.06 4.68 -17.40
CA ALA A 188 -2.15 5.29 -18.15
C ALA A 188 -3.43 5.46 -17.34
N PHE A 189 -3.40 5.17 -16.05
CA PHE A 189 -4.54 5.33 -15.15
C PHE A 189 -4.76 6.81 -14.85
N THR A 190 -5.93 7.32 -15.21
CA THR A 190 -6.21 8.76 -15.15
C THR A 190 -7.01 9.16 -13.90
N PRO A 191 -7.02 10.45 -13.58
CA PRO A 191 -7.92 11.02 -12.57
C PRO A 191 -9.39 10.65 -12.74
N GLU A 192 -9.87 10.68 -13.98
CA GLU A 192 -11.24 10.36 -14.33
C GLU A 192 -11.58 8.91 -14.01
N MET A 193 -10.66 7.98 -14.33
CA MET A 193 -10.80 6.56 -13.97
C MET A 193 -10.84 6.35 -12.45
N PHE A 194 -10.01 7.08 -11.70
CA PHE A 194 -10.04 7.05 -10.24
C PHE A 194 -11.37 7.54 -9.69
N LEU A 195 -11.86 8.68 -10.18
CA LEU A 195 -13.16 9.23 -9.76
C LEU A 195 -14.32 8.32 -10.17
N GLN A 196 -14.23 7.65 -11.32
CA GLN A 196 -15.20 6.64 -11.75
C GLN A 196 -15.22 5.46 -10.77
N ALA A 197 -14.05 4.92 -10.39
CA ALA A 197 -13.95 3.84 -9.41
C ALA A 197 -14.60 4.21 -8.07
N ILE A 198 -14.37 5.43 -7.58
CA ILE A 198 -14.99 5.95 -6.35
C ILE A 198 -16.52 6.08 -6.51
N LYS A 199 -17.00 6.63 -7.64
CA LYS A 199 -18.43 6.76 -7.90
C LYS A 199 -19.14 5.41 -7.95
N GLU A 200 -18.53 4.43 -8.63
CA GLU A 200 -19.09 3.08 -8.69
C GLU A 200 -19.09 2.41 -7.31
N TYR A 201 -18.02 2.58 -6.52
CA TYR A 201 -17.97 2.13 -5.14
C TYR A 201 -19.08 2.73 -4.29
N GLN A 202 -19.33 4.03 -4.38
CA GLN A 202 -20.41 4.71 -3.63
C GLN A 202 -21.81 4.19 -3.97
N GLY A 203 -22.01 3.67 -5.18
CA GLY A 203 -23.26 3.07 -5.62
C GLY A 203 -23.46 1.62 -5.16
N ARG A 204 -22.47 0.98 -4.55
CA ARG A 204 -22.54 -0.40 -4.10
C ARG A 204 -23.14 -0.52 -2.70
N GLU A 205 -23.97 -1.54 -2.50
CA GLU A 205 -24.54 -1.88 -1.21
C GLU A 205 -23.63 -2.90 -0.50
N ARG A 206 -22.98 -2.48 0.59
CA ARG A 206 -22.09 -3.35 1.39
C ARG A 206 -22.91 -4.09 2.45
N ARG A 207 -22.93 -5.42 2.38
CA ARG A 207 -23.80 -6.26 3.24
C ARG A 207 -23.06 -6.90 4.42
N PHE A 208 -21.76 -7.04 4.41
CA PHE A 208 -20.94 -7.67 5.46
C PHE A 208 -21.55 -8.99 6.01
N GLY A 209 -22.18 -9.80 5.13
CA GLY A 209 -22.87 -11.03 5.51
C GLY A 209 -24.27 -10.86 6.10
N GLY A 210 -24.79 -9.64 6.25
CA GLY A 210 -26.14 -9.37 6.74
C GLY A 210 -27.20 -9.43 5.65
N LEU A 211 -28.47 -9.68 6.05
CA LEU A 211 -29.62 -9.54 5.18
C LEU A 211 -30.09 -8.07 5.17
N VAL A 212 -30.38 -7.53 3.99
CA VAL A 212 -31.08 -6.25 3.91
C VAL A 212 -32.55 -6.51 4.29
N THR A 213 -32.92 -6.06 5.47
CA THR A 213 -34.34 -5.90 5.80
C THR A 213 -34.89 -4.76 4.95
N LYS A 214 -35.79 -5.09 4.01
CA LYS A 214 -36.57 -4.10 3.26
C LYS A 214 -37.51 -3.34 4.18
#